data_a87630e5a6ce7462176dbe98952e76ab
#
_entry.id   a87630e5a6ce7462176dbe98952e76ab
#
_cell.length_a   1.000
_cell.length_b   1.000
_cell.length_c   1.000
_cell.angle_alpha   90.00
_cell.angle_beta   90.00
_cell.angle_gamma   90.00
#
_symmetry.space_group_name_H-M   'P 1'
#
loop_
_entity.id
_entity.type
_entity.pdbx_description
1 polymer ?
#
loop_
_entity_poly.entity_id
_entity_poly.type
_entity_poly.pdbx_seq_one_letter_code
_entity_poly.pdbx_strand_id
1 'polypeptide(L)'
;MEKEHTHKEIELRSEEVQEVMNRVPAWILRSGITVLFVIVVALVAGSYWFKYPDVIAAEVTVSTQDPPAYVVAKAAGRLENLYVQNGQEVGPDTNLGTIENTACVSDVFSLQERMRKWKQEGYTPESGKGLFLHSETDRWRLGEIQSAYAAFVSTLSEMVRMNELGYYAKKLQSQRELLETQKKYYGQVRSQYFLIEKEYALAHASYTRDSILYHRQAMIITEFEQSGSRYLQSLQSRESARMQLTQVDMQIEQSEETLLDLEKQAFEEKQTQAVNLRNATDQLQSQLTAWEQRYLLRSPVGGKVTFLNVWSVNQYVESGATVFVVAPEEESLPVGTALLPLQGSGKVKAGQRVNLRLNNYPDQEFGYVKGKVKSVSPLPTAEGMYVVDIALPDGLTTNYGKTLPLTREMKGSCLLYTSPSPRDRSVS
;
A
#
# COMPACT_ATOMS: atom_id res chain seq x y z
N MET A 1 81.16 83.11 -1.36
CA MET A 1 82.33 82.26 -1.34
C MET A 1 81.99 81.07 -2.19
N GLU A 2 82.49 81.19 -3.32
CA GLU A 2 82.74 80.46 -4.52
C GLU A 2 83.50 79.18 -4.23
N LYS A 3 83.08 78.04 -4.82
CA LYS A 3 83.92 76.93 -5.11
C LYS A 3 83.44 76.24 -6.41
N GLU A 4 84.25 76.48 -7.45
CA GLU A 4 84.37 75.82 -8.71
C GLU A 4 84.38 74.30 -8.56
N HIS A 5 83.68 73.59 -9.46
CA HIS A 5 83.87 72.18 -9.72
C HIS A 5 84.27 72.01 -11.17
N THR A 6 85.47 71.59 -11.31
CA THR A 6 86.20 71.21 -12.52
C THR A 6 85.56 70.07 -13.25
N HIS A 7 85.22 70.25 -14.54
CA HIS A 7 84.86 69.21 -15.50
C HIS A 7 86.05 68.35 -15.83
N LYS A 8 85.96 67.06 -15.64
CA LYS A 8 86.86 66.05 -16.19
C LYS A 8 86.29 65.60 -17.52
N GLU A 9 86.92 65.94 -18.59
CA GLU A 9 86.66 65.41 -19.94
C GLU A 9 86.93 63.90 -19.98
N ILE A 10 85.92 63.11 -20.43
CA ILE A 10 86.05 61.68 -20.69
C ILE A 10 86.36 61.55 -22.14
N GLU A 11 87.56 61.08 -22.43
CA GLU A 11 88.05 60.78 -23.77
C GLU A 11 87.11 59.72 -24.46
N LEU A 12 86.53 60.10 -25.59
CA LEU A 12 85.74 59.26 -26.44
C LEU A 12 86.75 58.29 -27.16
N ARG A 13 86.62 57.01 -26.78
CA ARG A 13 87.27 55.91 -27.51
C ARG A 13 86.66 55.79 -28.91
N SER A 14 87.49 55.56 -29.87
CA SER A 14 87.22 55.50 -31.29
C SER A 14 86.00 54.59 -31.65
N GLU A 15 85.19 55.02 -32.62
CA GLU A 15 83.98 54.38 -33.10
C GLU A 15 84.17 52.89 -33.54
N GLU A 16 85.36 52.49 -33.95
CA GLU A 16 85.68 51.12 -34.35
C GLU A 16 85.63 50.09 -33.21
N VAL A 17 85.87 50.49 -31.97
CA VAL A 17 85.72 49.57 -30.79
C VAL A 17 84.32 49.39 -30.36
N GLN A 18 83.44 50.33 -30.59
CA GLN A 18 81.98 50.16 -30.28
C GLN A 18 81.26 49.30 -31.28
N GLU A 19 81.72 49.27 -32.56
CA GLU A 19 81.11 48.43 -33.62
C GLU A 19 81.41 46.95 -33.45
N VAL A 20 82.57 46.57 -32.87
CA VAL A 20 82.91 45.16 -32.60
C VAL A 20 82.28 44.60 -31.35
N MET A 21 81.98 45.43 -30.36
CA MET A 21 81.32 44.96 -29.14
C MET A 21 79.76 44.84 -29.23
N ASN A 22 79.17 45.44 -30.27
CA ASN A 22 77.69 45.40 -30.43
C ASN A 22 77.24 44.34 -31.44
N ARG A 23 78.17 43.52 -31.98
CA ARG A 23 77.78 42.34 -32.79
C ARG A 23 77.55 41.14 -31.87
N VAL A 24 76.32 40.95 -31.42
CA VAL A 24 75.87 39.66 -30.81
C VAL A 24 76.05 38.59 -31.88
N PRO A 25 76.80 37.51 -31.65
CA PRO A 25 76.97 36.43 -32.62
C PRO A 25 75.63 35.92 -33.13
N ALA A 26 75.38 36.01 -34.43
CA ALA A 26 74.10 35.62 -35.05
C ALA A 26 73.73 34.17 -34.77
N TRP A 27 74.68 33.34 -34.37
CA TRP A 27 74.46 31.96 -33.92
C TRP A 27 73.71 31.87 -32.57
N ILE A 28 74.05 32.73 -31.58
CA ILE A 28 73.41 32.75 -30.24
C ILE A 28 71.97 33.27 -30.35
N LEU A 29 71.70 34.28 -31.18
CA LEU A 29 70.34 34.74 -31.43
C LEU A 29 69.53 33.68 -32.15
N ARG A 30 70.05 32.96 -33.10
CA ARG A 30 69.36 31.94 -33.88
C ARG A 30 69.08 30.69 -33.07
N SER A 31 70.08 30.22 -32.29
CA SER A 31 69.86 29.08 -31.36
C SER A 31 68.98 29.45 -30.15
N GLY A 32 69.13 30.69 -29.63
CA GLY A 32 68.25 31.15 -28.51
C GLY A 32 66.81 31.26 -28.93
N ILE A 33 66.52 31.80 -30.11
CA ILE A 33 65.12 31.87 -30.62
C ILE A 33 64.56 30.48 -30.92
N THR A 34 65.34 29.55 -31.48
CA THR A 34 64.88 28.18 -31.73
C THR A 34 64.62 27.41 -30.43
N VAL A 35 65.46 27.56 -29.41
CA VAL A 35 65.25 26.94 -28.09
C VAL A 35 64.01 27.54 -27.43
N LEU A 36 63.87 28.90 -27.49
CA LEU A 36 62.63 29.53 -26.93
C LEU A 36 61.38 29.05 -27.67
N PHE A 37 61.46 28.94 -29.02
CA PHE A 37 60.33 28.43 -29.81
C PHE A 37 59.99 26.98 -29.47
N VAL A 38 60.97 26.12 -29.28
CA VAL A 38 60.74 24.73 -28.84
C VAL A 38 60.15 24.67 -27.47
N ILE A 39 60.55 25.52 -26.51
CA ILE A 39 59.96 25.60 -25.18
C ILE A 39 58.49 26.05 -25.25
N VAL A 40 58.21 27.09 -26.06
CA VAL A 40 56.82 27.57 -26.23
C VAL A 40 55.93 26.49 -26.87
N VAL A 41 56.45 25.82 -27.92
CA VAL A 41 55.71 24.70 -28.55
C VAL A 41 55.51 23.55 -27.57
N ALA A 42 56.50 23.22 -26.75
CA ALA A 42 56.39 22.20 -25.70
C ALA A 42 55.37 22.58 -24.60
N LEU A 43 55.34 23.86 -24.22
CA LEU A 43 54.34 24.38 -23.26
C LEU A 43 52.93 24.37 -23.86
N VAL A 44 52.75 24.75 -25.13
CA VAL A 44 51.45 24.70 -25.83
C VAL A 44 51.01 23.25 -26.02
N ALA A 45 51.92 22.34 -26.42
CA ALA A 45 51.62 20.92 -26.53
C ALA A 45 51.30 20.28 -25.15
N GLY A 46 52.04 20.66 -24.11
CA GLY A 46 51.75 20.27 -22.72
C GLY A 46 50.40 20.77 -22.23
N SER A 47 50.08 22.04 -22.51
CA SER A 47 48.77 22.62 -22.17
C SER A 47 47.59 21.90 -22.84
N TYR A 48 47.80 21.38 -24.05
CA TYR A 48 46.76 20.61 -24.73
C TYR A 48 46.48 19.24 -24.07
N TRP A 49 47.48 18.68 -23.38
CA TRP A 49 47.33 17.37 -22.70
C TRP A 49 46.83 17.49 -21.27
N PHE A 50 47.03 18.60 -20.57
CA PHE A 50 46.56 18.81 -19.23
C PHE A 50 45.11 19.30 -19.23
N LYS A 51 44.17 18.37 -18.91
CA LYS A 51 42.77 18.69 -18.73
C LYS A 51 42.50 18.95 -17.24
N TYR A 52 42.08 20.15 -16.89
CA TYR A 52 41.56 20.43 -15.55
C TYR A 52 40.15 19.90 -15.41
N PRO A 53 39.86 19.04 -14.42
CA PRO A 53 38.50 18.64 -14.13
C PRO A 53 37.75 19.82 -13.53
N ASP A 54 36.53 20.04 -13.99
CA ASP A 54 35.60 21.00 -13.40
C ASP A 54 35.13 20.45 -12.05
N VAL A 55 35.11 21.30 -11.00
CA VAL A 55 34.77 20.86 -9.65
C VAL A 55 33.50 21.56 -9.18
N ILE A 56 32.52 20.79 -8.79
CA ILE A 56 31.28 21.30 -8.25
C ILE A 56 31.23 21.02 -6.74
N ALA A 57 31.07 22.10 -5.98
CA ALA A 57 30.89 22.00 -4.53
C ALA A 57 29.42 21.78 -4.18
N ALA A 58 29.15 20.87 -3.28
CA ALA A 58 27.83 20.60 -2.77
C ALA A 58 27.88 20.32 -1.25
N GLU A 59 26.78 20.56 -0.56
CA GLU A 59 26.64 20.15 0.83
C GLU A 59 26.39 18.65 0.90
N VAL A 60 27.05 17.94 1.80
CA VAL A 60 26.91 16.50 2.01
C VAL A 60 26.57 16.20 3.45
N THR A 61 25.62 15.30 3.62
CA THR A 61 25.30 14.65 4.90
C THR A 61 25.69 13.18 4.79
N VAL A 62 26.59 12.73 5.63
CA VAL A 62 26.97 11.32 5.75
C VAL A 62 26.17 10.69 6.88
N SER A 63 25.42 9.64 6.55
CA SER A 63 24.61 8.85 7.48
C SER A 63 24.83 7.37 7.25
N THR A 64 24.24 6.54 8.09
CA THR A 64 24.13 5.09 7.83
C THR A 64 23.06 4.83 6.78
N GLN A 65 23.14 3.75 6.05
CA GLN A 65 22.14 3.33 5.07
C GLN A 65 20.79 3.09 5.76
N ASP A 66 20.79 2.60 7.00
CA ASP A 66 19.64 2.41 7.85
C ASP A 66 19.70 3.38 9.03
N PRO A 67 19.02 4.53 8.94
CA PRO A 67 19.04 5.53 10.01
C PRO A 67 18.27 5.01 11.23
N PRO A 68 18.64 5.45 12.45
CA PRO A 68 17.91 5.13 13.65
C PRO A 68 16.43 5.52 13.54
N ALA A 69 15.55 4.62 13.93
CA ALA A 69 14.12 4.85 13.92
C ALA A 69 13.67 5.49 15.24
N TYR A 70 12.95 6.60 15.14
CA TYR A 70 12.38 7.31 16.29
C TYR A 70 10.96 6.81 16.55
N VAL A 71 10.73 6.28 17.74
CA VAL A 71 9.41 5.87 18.21
C VAL A 71 8.79 7.03 18.97
N VAL A 72 7.77 7.62 18.35
CA VAL A 72 7.08 8.82 18.83
C VAL A 72 5.74 8.44 19.44
N ALA A 73 5.42 9.01 20.61
CA ALA A 73 4.12 8.88 21.23
C ALA A 73 3.04 9.59 20.41
N LYS A 74 1.99 8.89 19.99
CA LYS A 74 0.87 9.48 19.24
C LYS A 74 -0.25 10.01 20.16
N ALA A 75 -0.28 9.58 21.42
CA ALA A 75 -1.18 10.09 22.45
C ALA A 75 -0.39 10.63 23.62
N ALA A 76 -0.97 11.62 24.31
CA ALA A 76 -0.47 12.06 25.61
C ALA A 76 -1.03 11.16 26.72
N GLY A 77 -0.23 10.82 27.70
CA GLY A 77 -0.62 9.98 28.83
C GLY A 77 0.59 9.48 29.61
N ARG A 78 0.36 8.67 30.63
CA ARG A 78 1.45 8.02 31.36
C ARG A 78 1.86 6.73 30.67
N LEU A 79 3.12 6.37 30.72
CA LEU A 79 3.61 5.06 30.29
C LEU A 79 3.11 4.00 31.28
N GLU A 80 2.11 3.21 30.91
CA GLU A 80 1.50 2.19 31.77
C GLU A 80 2.40 0.95 31.91
N ASN A 81 2.88 0.45 30.78
CA ASN A 81 3.76 -0.71 30.73
C ASN A 81 5.01 -0.44 29.89
N LEU A 82 6.12 -0.98 30.32
CA LEU A 82 7.39 -0.96 29.62
C LEU A 82 7.86 -2.41 29.47
N TYR A 83 7.95 -2.90 28.24
CA TYR A 83 8.25 -4.31 27.94
C TYR A 83 9.72 -4.58 27.65
N VAL A 84 10.54 -3.53 27.51
CA VAL A 84 11.94 -3.61 27.13
C VAL A 84 12.82 -2.83 28.12
N GLN A 85 14.11 -3.17 28.15
CA GLN A 85 15.13 -2.46 28.91
C GLN A 85 15.98 -1.58 27.99
N ASN A 86 16.58 -0.53 28.57
CA ASN A 86 17.48 0.33 27.82
C ASN A 86 18.72 -0.48 27.35
N GLY A 87 19.00 -0.43 26.06
CA GLY A 87 20.08 -1.20 25.45
C GLY A 87 19.71 -2.62 25.03
N GLN A 88 18.45 -3.04 25.17
CA GLN A 88 17.98 -4.36 24.73
C GLN A 88 17.83 -4.39 23.20
N GLU A 89 18.16 -5.55 22.62
CA GLU A 89 17.92 -5.85 21.22
C GLU A 89 16.47 -6.29 21.01
N VAL A 90 15.84 -5.74 19.96
CA VAL A 90 14.44 -6.02 19.59
C VAL A 90 14.31 -6.27 18.10
N GLY A 91 13.35 -7.10 17.73
CA GLY A 91 12.97 -7.31 16.34
C GLY A 91 12.02 -6.19 15.83
N PRO A 92 11.76 -6.14 14.54
CA PRO A 92 10.72 -5.30 13.98
C PRO A 92 9.36 -5.69 14.57
N ASP A 93 8.43 -4.73 14.69
CA ASP A 93 7.10 -4.88 15.28
C ASP A 93 7.04 -5.34 16.75
N THR A 94 8.18 -5.35 17.45
CA THR A 94 8.21 -5.66 18.88
C THR A 94 7.56 -4.54 19.70
N ASN A 95 6.69 -4.92 20.64
CA ASN A 95 6.06 -3.98 21.57
C ASN A 95 7.09 -3.47 22.58
N LEU A 96 7.29 -2.17 22.63
CA LEU A 96 8.25 -1.51 23.53
C LEU A 96 7.58 -1.03 24.82
N GLY A 97 6.35 -0.52 24.69
CA GLY A 97 5.58 -0.03 25.83
C GLY A 97 4.15 0.33 25.44
N THR A 98 3.34 0.64 26.45
CA THR A 98 1.95 1.10 26.27
C THR A 98 1.69 2.37 27.03
N ILE A 99 0.94 3.29 26.42
CA ILE A 99 0.46 4.53 27.03
C ILE A 99 -0.86 4.23 27.75
N GLU A 100 -1.06 4.80 28.91
CA GLU A 100 -2.27 4.72 29.72
C GLU A 100 -3.52 5.04 28.89
N ASN A 101 -4.51 4.15 28.98
CA ASN A 101 -5.77 4.27 28.26
C ASN A 101 -6.91 3.62 29.06
N THR A 102 -8.16 3.77 28.58
CA THR A 102 -9.35 3.25 29.25
C THR A 102 -9.55 1.74 29.11
N ALA A 103 -8.81 1.09 28.19
CA ALA A 103 -8.91 -0.35 27.96
C ALA A 103 -7.89 -1.11 28.82
N CYS A 104 -8.18 -2.35 29.15
CA CYS A 104 -7.21 -3.28 29.72
C CYS A 104 -6.40 -3.89 28.57
N VAL A 105 -5.10 -3.65 28.55
CA VAL A 105 -4.19 -4.07 27.46
C VAL A 105 -4.22 -5.58 27.21
N SER A 106 -4.31 -6.39 28.30
CA SER A 106 -4.42 -7.85 28.19
C SER A 106 -5.69 -8.31 27.50
N ASP A 107 -6.81 -7.60 27.74
CA ASP A 107 -8.10 -7.92 27.13
C ASP A 107 -8.09 -7.59 25.64
N VAL A 108 -7.46 -6.46 25.25
CA VAL A 108 -7.29 -6.08 23.85
C VAL A 108 -6.42 -7.10 23.10
N PHE A 109 -5.31 -7.53 23.67
CA PHE A 109 -4.45 -8.57 23.07
C PHE A 109 -5.18 -9.91 22.95
N SER A 110 -5.98 -10.28 23.95
CA SER A 110 -6.83 -11.47 23.88
C SER A 110 -7.85 -11.40 22.77
N LEU A 111 -8.46 -10.23 22.59
CA LEU A 111 -9.40 -9.97 21.48
C LEU A 111 -8.69 -10.07 20.11
N GLN A 112 -7.52 -9.46 19.97
CA GLN A 112 -6.73 -9.53 18.74
C GLN A 112 -6.35 -10.97 18.37
N GLU A 113 -5.93 -11.76 19.34
CA GLU A 113 -5.59 -13.16 19.11
C GLU A 113 -6.81 -13.98 18.69
N ARG A 114 -7.99 -13.74 19.29
CA ARG A 114 -9.24 -14.39 18.87
C ARG A 114 -9.66 -13.94 17.46
N MET A 115 -9.54 -12.66 17.13
CA MET A 115 -9.81 -12.16 15.78
C MET A 115 -8.86 -12.78 14.75
N ARG A 116 -7.58 -12.93 15.09
CA ARG A 116 -6.59 -13.60 14.24
C ARG A 116 -6.94 -15.07 13.99
N LYS A 117 -7.34 -15.81 15.03
CA LYS A 117 -7.79 -17.20 14.91
C LYS A 117 -9.02 -17.30 14.02
N TRP A 118 -10.01 -16.44 14.25
CA TRP A 118 -11.23 -16.42 13.45
C TRP A 118 -10.96 -16.13 11.97
N LYS A 119 -10.00 -15.23 11.68
CA LYS A 119 -9.51 -14.99 10.31
C LYS A 119 -8.91 -16.25 9.67
N GLN A 120 -8.12 -17.01 10.42
CA GLN A 120 -7.52 -18.27 9.94
C GLN A 120 -8.57 -19.35 9.66
N GLU A 121 -9.69 -19.34 10.40
CA GLU A 121 -10.83 -20.24 10.22
C GLU A 121 -11.83 -19.75 9.15
N GLY A 122 -11.49 -18.69 8.39
CA GLY A 122 -12.26 -18.20 7.25
C GLY A 122 -13.51 -17.42 7.62
N TYR A 123 -13.57 -16.79 8.81
CA TYR A 123 -14.68 -15.96 9.28
C TYR A 123 -16.03 -16.67 9.31
N THR A 124 -16.06 -17.98 9.62
CA THR A 124 -17.31 -18.74 9.69
C THR A 124 -18.10 -18.37 10.95
N PRO A 125 -19.45 -18.27 10.87
CA PRO A 125 -20.26 -17.95 12.06
C PRO A 125 -20.15 -18.99 13.17
N GLU A 126 -19.97 -20.26 12.79
CA GLU A 126 -19.83 -21.39 13.73
C GLU A 126 -18.55 -21.28 14.55
N SER A 127 -17.42 -20.97 13.93
CA SER A 127 -16.16 -20.73 14.64
C SER A 127 -16.22 -19.46 15.47
N GLY A 128 -16.87 -18.40 14.94
CA GLY A 128 -17.12 -17.16 15.67
C GLY A 128 -17.94 -17.39 16.95
N LYS A 129 -18.96 -18.25 16.91
CA LYS A 129 -19.71 -18.65 18.09
C LYS A 129 -18.79 -19.20 19.18
N GLY A 130 -17.88 -20.12 18.82
CA GLY A 130 -16.93 -20.72 19.75
C GLY A 130 -15.92 -19.72 20.34
N LEU A 131 -15.56 -18.69 19.62
CA LEU A 131 -14.53 -17.73 20.04
C LEU A 131 -15.09 -16.52 20.81
N PHE A 132 -16.29 -16.04 20.47
CA PHE A 132 -16.80 -14.75 20.98
C PHE A 132 -18.09 -14.83 21.79
N LEU A 133 -18.90 -15.87 21.63
CA LEU A 133 -20.21 -16.00 22.33
C LEU A 133 -20.09 -16.84 23.61
N HIS A 134 -19.05 -16.57 24.42
CA HIS A 134 -18.86 -17.21 25.71
C HIS A 134 -18.94 -16.19 26.84
N SER A 135 -19.41 -16.57 28.01
CA SER A 135 -19.59 -15.70 29.17
C SER A 135 -18.32 -15.02 29.70
N GLU A 136 -17.15 -15.50 29.35
CA GLU A 136 -15.87 -14.89 29.75
C GLU A 136 -15.58 -13.61 28.97
N THR A 137 -16.07 -13.48 27.74
CA THR A 137 -15.84 -12.29 26.89
C THR A 137 -16.67 -11.08 27.32
N ASP A 138 -17.73 -11.29 28.07
CA ASP A 138 -18.59 -10.21 28.56
C ASP A 138 -17.92 -9.34 29.65
N ARG A 139 -16.79 -9.80 30.20
CA ARG A 139 -16.03 -9.10 31.25
C ARG A 139 -14.88 -8.24 30.73
N TRP A 140 -14.63 -8.24 29.44
CA TRP A 140 -13.51 -7.49 28.86
C TRP A 140 -13.73 -5.98 28.97
N ARG A 141 -12.66 -5.30 29.40
CA ARG A 141 -12.61 -3.83 29.44
C ARG A 141 -11.85 -3.35 28.22
N LEU A 142 -12.59 -3.01 27.16
CA LEU A 142 -12.02 -2.64 25.86
C LEU A 142 -12.00 -1.11 25.62
N GLY A 143 -12.46 -0.30 26.59
CA GLY A 143 -12.45 1.17 26.49
C GLY A 143 -13.13 1.67 25.22
N GLU A 144 -12.40 2.41 24.39
CA GLU A 144 -12.91 2.99 23.12
C GLU A 144 -13.41 1.93 22.13
N ILE A 145 -12.87 0.70 22.19
CA ILE A 145 -13.21 -0.41 21.30
C ILE A 145 -14.53 -1.08 21.70
N GLN A 146 -15.01 -0.87 22.95
CA GLN A 146 -16.15 -1.59 23.53
C GLN A 146 -17.41 -1.53 22.67
N SER A 147 -17.72 -0.37 22.10
CA SER A 147 -18.92 -0.18 21.27
C SER A 147 -18.87 -0.99 19.96
N ALA A 148 -17.72 -1.00 19.30
CA ALA A 148 -17.51 -1.76 18.07
C ALA A 148 -17.53 -3.27 18.34
N TYR A 149 -16.95 -3.70 19.46
CA TYR A 149 -17.00 -5.09 19.89
C TYR A 149 -18.44 -5.55 20.21
N ALA A 150 -19.22 -4.73 20.95
CA ALA A 150 -20.62 -5.04 21.25
C ALA A 150 -21.47 -5.16 19.98
N ALA A 151 -21.31 -4.24 19.01
CA ALA A 151 -21.99 -4.31 17.72
C ALA A 151 -21.62 -5.60 16.96
N PHE A 152 -20.35 -5.95 16.92
CA PHE A 152 -19.87 -7.18 16.30
C PHE A 152 -20.48 -8.43 16.94
N VAL A 153 -20.42 -8.55 18.27
CA VAL A 153 -21.00 -9.68 19.02
C VAL A 153 -22.51 -9.80 18.82
N SER A 154 -23.22 -8.67 18.82
CA SER A 154 -24.66 -8.63 18.54
C SER A 154 -24.98 -9.19 17.15
N THR A 155 -24.28 -8.68 16.12
CA THR A 155 -24.49 -9.12 14.73
C THR A 155 -24.13 -10.60 14.54
N LEU A 156 -23.02 -11.06 15.13
CA LEU A 156 -22.61 -12.46 15.09
C LEU A 156 -23.65 -13.36 15.79
N SER A 157 -24.15 -12.97 16.97
CA SER A 157 -25.14 -13.74 17.70
C SER A 157 -26.48 -13.85 16.97
N GLU A 158 -26.90 -12.80 16.28
CA GLU A 158 -28.07 -12.79 15.43
C GLU A 158 -27.93 -13.75 14.24
N MET A 159 -26.82 -13.69 13.54
CA MET A 159 -26.53 -14.59 12.41
C MET A 159 -26.48 -16.06 12.86
N VAL A 160 -25.80 -16.36 13.97
CA VAL A 160 -25.75 -17.72 14.53
C VAL A 160 -27.13 -18.21 14.91
N ARG A 161 -27.94 -17.38 15.59
CA ARG A 161 -29.32 -17.73 15.99
C ARG A 161 -30.22 -18.02 14.78
N MET A 162 -30.10 -17.21 13.71
CA MET A 162 -30.88 -17.42 12.49
C MET A 162 -30.50 -18.72 11.77
N ASN A 163 -29.19 -19.02 11.73
CA ASN A 163 -28.72 -20.29 11.19
C ASN A 163 -29.19 -21.50 11.98
N GLU A 164 -29.15 -21.43 13.31
CA GLU A 164 -29.60 -22.51 14.19
C GLU A 164 -31.13 -22.76 14.12
N LEU A 165 -31.91 -21.69 14.03
CA LEU A 165 -33.37 -21.80 13.87
C LEU A 165 -33.74 -22.45 12.53
N GLY A 166 -32.95 -22.23 11.49
CA GLY A 166 -33.22 -22.73 10.14
C GLY A 166 -34.59 -22.29 9.59
N TYR A 167 -35.06 -21.09 10.01
CA TYR A 167 -36.42 -20.61 9.73
C TYR A 167 -36.78 -20.68 8.24
N TYR A 168 -35.97 -20.08 7.39
CA TYR A 168 -36.23 -20.07 5.95
C TYR A 168 -36.14 -21.45 5.33
N ALA A 169 -35.18 -22.28 5.76
CA ALA A 169 -35.08 -23.67 5.27
C ALA A 169 -36.34 -24.47 5.54
N LYS A 170 -36.88 -24.40 6.78
CA LYS A 170 -38.11 -25.08 7.16
C LYS A 170 -39.33 -24.52 6.41
N LYS A 171 -39.41 -23.19 6.25
CA LYS A 171 -40.52 -22.55 5.54
C LYS A 171 -40.54 -22.91 4.06
N LEU A 172 -39.36 -22.91 3.40
CA LEU A 172 -39.20 -23.35 1.99
C LEU A 172 -39.60 -24.84 1.83
N GLN A 173 -39.17 -25.68 2.75
CA GLN A 173 -39.53 -27.10 2.73
C GLN A 173 -41.04 -27.28 2.82
N SER A 174 -41.70 -26.62 3.78
CA SER A 174 -43.16 -26.70 3.94
C SER A 174 -43.91 -26.21 2.69
N GLN A 175 -43.44 -25.11 2.05
CA GLN A 175 -44.04 -24.61 0.81
C GLN A 175 -43.85 -25.56 -0.38
N ARG A 176 -42.69 -26.22 -0.49
CA ARG A 176 -42.47 -27.25 -1.51
C ARG A 176 -43.35 -28.48 -1.33
N GLU A 177 -43.54 -28.92 -0.09
CA GLU A 177 -44.43 -30.04 0.23
C GLU A 177 -45.92 -29.69 -0.09
N LEU A 178 -46.32 -28.44 0.17
CA LEU A 178 -47.65 -27.94 -0.21
C LEU A 178 -47.85 -27.97 -1.73
N LEU A 179 -46.88 -27.45 -2.47
CA LEU A 179 -46.88 -27.43 -3.94
C LEU A 179 -46.94 -28.84 -4.53
N GLU A 180 -46.18 -29.79 -3.99
CA GLU A 180 -46.26 -31.18 -4.40
C GLU A 180 -47.62 -31.78 -4.16
N THR A 181 -48.27 -31.48 -3.04
CA THR A 181 -49.60 -31.95 -2.73
C THR A 181 -50.65 -31.40 -3.70
N GLN A 182 -50.54 -30.10 -4.05
CA GLN A 182 -51.40 -29.46 -5.05
C GLN A 182 -51.23 -30.10 -6.44
N LYS A 183 -49.97 -30.36 -6.86
CA LYS A 183 -49.67 -31.04 -8.12
C LYS A 183 -50.26 -32.47 -8.17
N LYS A 184 -50.24 -33.21 -7.08
CA LYS A 184 -50.91 -34.52 -6.96
C LYS A 184 -52.42 -34.38 -7.10
N TYR A 185 -53.03 -33.40 -6.43
CA TYR A 185 -54.46 -33.08 -6.52
C TYR A 185 -54.85 -32.70 -7.96
N TYR A 186 -54.08 -31.87 -8.62
CA TYR A 186 -54.26 -31.53 -10.05
C TYR A 186 -54.28 -32.79 -10.94
N GLY A 187 -53.40 -33.75 -10.70
CA GLY A 187 -53.38 -35.03 -11.42
C GLY A 187 -54.70 -35.79 -11.23
N GLN A 188 -55.32 -35.79 -10.04
CA GLN A 188 -56.60 -36.42 -9.79
C GLN A 188 -57.74 -35.68 -10.52
N VAL A 189 -57.81 -34.37 -10.42
CA VAL A 189 -58.81 -33.53 -11.10
C VAL A 189 -58.70 -33.69 -12.61
N ARG A 190 -57.49 -33.73 -13.16
CA ARG A 190 -57.21 -33.98 -14.58
C ARG A 190 -57.72 -35.36 -15.04
N SER A 191 -57.54 -36.38 -14.23
CA SER A 191 -58.03 -37.73 -14.52
C SER A 191 -59.56 -37.77 -14.53
N GLN A 192 -60.19 -37.06 -13.59
CA GLN A 192 -61.64 -36.91 -13.56
C GLN A 192 -62.18 -36.16 -14.77
N TYR A 193 -61.53 -35.04 -15.16
CA TYR A 193 -61.89 -34.30 -16.39
C TYR A 193 -61.78 -35.17 -17.62
N PHE A 194 -60.77 -36.01 -17.74
CA PHE A 194 -60.62 -36.94 -18.85
C PHE A 194 -61.79 -37.98 -18.96
N LEU A 195 -62.33 -38.42 -17.82
CA LEU A 195 -63.49 -39.32 -17.83
C LEU A 195 -64.78 -38.59 -18.29
N ILE A 196 -64.99 -37.35 -17.80
CA ILE A 196 -66.12 -36.52 -18.22
C ILE A 196 -66.03 -36.15 -19.71
N GLU A 197 -64.80 -35.86 -20.22
CA GLU A 197 -64.58 -35.60 -21.64
C GLU A 197 -64.98 -36.81 -22.51
N LYS A 198 -64.69 -38.04 -22.07
CA LYS A 198 -65.16 -39.26 -22.75
C LYS A 198 -66.69 -39.41 -22.74
N GLU A 199 -67.31 -39.12 -21.58
CA GLU A 199 -68.78 -39.16 -21.47
C GLU A 199 -69.44 -38.15 -22.40
N TYR A 200 -68.92 -36.91 -22.45
CA TYR A 200 -69.34 -35.90 -23.39
C TYR A 200 -69.18 -36.33 -24.86
N ALA A 201 -68.07 -36.93 -25.22
CA ALA A 201 -67.80 -37.42 -26.59
C ALA A 201 -68.83 -38.51 -27.00
N LEU A 202 -69.19 -39.41 -26.07
CA LEU A 202 -70.21 -40.45 -26.32
C LEU A 202 -71.62 -39.83 -26.46
N ALA A 203 -72.00 -38.89 -25.58
CA ALA A 203 -73.27 -38.17 -25.62
C ALA A 203 -73.42 -37.38 -26.91
N HIS A 204 -72.35 -36.68 -27.32
CA HIS A 204 -72.29 -35.91 -28.57
C HIS A 204 -72.44 -36.81 -29.81
N ALA A 205 -71.74 -37.93 -29.84
CA ALA A 205 -71.87 -38.90 -30.94
C ALA A 205 -73.28 -39.53 -31.03
N SER A 206 -73.93 -39.83 -29.86
CA SER A 206 -75.33 -40.29 -29.80
C SER A 206 -76.27 -39.21 -30.35
N TYR A 207 -76.16 -37.97 -29.82
CA TYR A 207 -77.01 -36.87 -30.26
C TYR A 207 -76.87 -36.62 -31.80
N THR A 208 -75.66 -36.66 -32.33
CA THR A 208 -75.41 -36.47 -33.76
C THR A 208 -76.09 -37.59 -34.59
N ARG A 209 -76.01 -38.83 -34.16
CA ARG A 209 -76.66 -39.94 -34.82
C ARG A 209 -78.18 -39.83 -34.74
N ASP A 210 -78.70 -39.50 -33.56
CA ASP A 210 -80.13 -39.37 -33.31
C ASP A 210 -80.73 -38.19 -34.07
N SER A 211 -80.02 -37.10 -34.28
CA SER A 211 -80.38 -35.96 -35.13
C SER A 211 -80.54 -36.42 -36.60
N ILE A 212 -79.67 -37.26 -37.11
CA ILE A 212 -79.78 -37.81 -38.46
C ILE A 212 -81.03 -38.72 -38.59
N LEU A 213 -81.28 -39.57 -37.59
CA LEU A 213 -82.46 -40.43 -37.57
C LEU A 213 -83.78 -39.63 -37.49
N TYR A 214 -83.85 -38.57 -36.69
CA TYR A 214 -84.96 -37.70 -36.60
C TYR A 214 -85.25 -36.96 -37.90
N HIS A 215 -84.24 -36.42 -38.54
CA HIS A 215 -84.38 -35.76 -39.88
C HIS A 215 -84.84 -36.75 -40.97
N ARG A 216 -84.56 -38.07 -40.80
CA ARG A 216 -85.03 -39.13 -41.70
C ARG A 216 -86.40 -39.66 -41.30
N GLN A 217 -87.09 -39.07 -40.34
CA GLN A 217 -88.38 -39.49 -39.80
C GLN A 217 -88.38 -40.95 -39.20
N ALA A 218 -87.21 -41.44 -38.81
CA ALA A 218 -86.99 -42.77 -38.23
C ALA A 218 -86.95 -42.76 -36.66
N MET A 219 -87.24 -41.55 -36.00
CA MET A 219 -87.23 -41.35 -34.58
C MET A 219 -88.33 -40.38 -34.16
N ILE A 220 -88.99 -40.59 -32.97
CA ILE A 220 -90.02 -39.69 -32.45
C ILE A 220 -89.36 -38.45 -31.79
N ILE A 221 -90.05 -37.32 -31.73
CA ILE A 221 -89.55 -36.06 -31.22
C ILE A 221 -89.09 -36.10 -29.78
N THR A 222 -89.84 -36.84 -28.94
CA THR A 222 -89.57 -36.98 -27.48
C THR A 222 -88.28 -37.72 -27.21
N GLU A 223 -87.90 -38.68 -28.01
CA GLU A 223 -86.64 -39.41 -27.90
C GLU A 223 -85.43 -38.53 -28.36
N PHE A 224 -85.63 -37.71 -29.42
CA PHE A 224 -84.65 -36.74 -29.85
C PHE A 224 -84.41 -35.63 -28.82
N GLU A 225 -85.47 -35.06 -28.22
CA GLU A 225 -85.39 -34.10 -27.15
C GLU A 225 -84.70 -34.66 -25.92
N GLN A 226 -84.93 -35.94 -25.56
CA GLN A 226 -84.23 -36.62 -24.49
C GLN A 226 -82.74 -36.79 -24.78
N SER A 227 -82.40 -37.11 -26.01
CA SER A 227 -80.98 -37.19 -26.45
C SER A 227 -80.28 -35.83 -26.38
N GLY A 228 -80.95 -34.75 -26.84
CA GLY A 228 -80.52 -33.34 -26.71
C GLY A 228 -80.29 -32.92 -25.27
N SER A 229 -81.21 -33.26 -24.38
CA SER A 229 -81.08 -32.99 -22.93
C SER A 229 -79.87 -33.69 -22.33
N ARG A 230 -79.58 -34.93 -22.62
CA ARG A 230 -78.42 -35.70 -22.18
C ARG A 230 -77.12 -35.05 -22.71
N TYR A 231 -77.08 -34.64 -23.97
CA TYR A 231 -75.94 -33.93 -24.57
C TYR A 231 -75.69 -32.61 -23.86
N LEU A 232 -76.68 -31.77 -23.65
CA LEU A 232 -76.55 -30.49 -22.92
C LEU A 232 -76.05 -30.70 -21.48
N GLN A 233 -76.55 -31.72 -20.78
CA GLN A 233 -76.11 -32.08 -19.45
C GLN A 233 -74.65 -32.53 -19.39
N SER A 234 -74.23 -33.33 -20.36
CA SER A 234 -72.83 -33.75 -20.46
C SER A 234 -71.89 -32.58 -20.81
N LEU A 235 -72.35 -31.66 -21.69
CA LEU A 235 -71.65 -30.44 -22.01
C LEU A 235 -71.46 -29.55 -20.76
N GLN A 236 -72.49 -29.33 -19.96
CA GLN A 236 -72.44 -28.58 -18.72
C GLN A 236 -71.46 -29.23 -17.70
N SER A 237 -71.50 -30.55 -17.56
CA SER A 237 -70.57 -31.31 -16.70
C SER A 237 -69.11 -31.11 -17.14
N ARG A 238 -68.85 -31.19 -18.47
CA ARG A 238 -67.51 -30.96 -19.04
C ARG A 238 -66.99 -29.54 -18.76
N GLU A 239 -67.81 -28.53 -18.98
CA GLU A 239 -67.38 -27.13 -18.73
C GLU A 239 -67.16 -26.86 -17.24
N SER A 240 -67.98 -27.45 -16.35
CA SER A 240 -67.78 -27.37 -14.92
C SER A 240 -66.45 -28.01 -14.49
N ALA A 241 -66.17 -29.21 -14.99
CA ALA A 241 -64.88 -29.88 -14.70
C ALA A 241 -63.69 -29.16 -15.28
N ARG A 242 -63.81 -28.50 -16.44
CA ARG A 242 -62.78 -27.65 -17.03
C ARG A 242 -62.47 -26.43 -16.16
N MET A 243 -63.53 -25.76 -15.67
CA MET A 243 -63.36 -24.63 -14.74
C MET A 243 -62.65 -25.06 -13.47
N GLN A 244 -62.99 -26.21 -12.89
CA GLN A 244 -62.31 -26.77 -11.71
C GLN A 244 -60.81 -27.04 -11.98
N LEU A 245 -60.47 -27.61 -13.13
CA LEU A 245 -59.11 -27.86 -13.55
C LEU A 245 -58.30 -26.55 -13.63
N THR A 246 -58.86 -25.53 -14.30
CA THR A 246 -58.26 -24.19 -14.41
C THR A 246 -58.08 -23.51 -13.02
N GLN A 247 -59.02 -23.71 -12.12
CA GLN A 247 -58.94 -23.15 -10.75
C GLN A 247 -57.76 -23.76 -9.97
N VAL A 248 -57.56 -25.09 -10.06
CA VAL A 248 -56.44 -25.77 -9.41
C VAL A 248 -55.10 -25.37 -10.04
N ASP A 249 -55.08 -25.19 -11.36
CA ASP A 249 -53.89 -24.74 -12.10
C ASP A 249 -53.45 -23.33 -11.62
N MET A 250 -54.39 -22.39 -11.53
CA MET A 250 -54.14 -21.05 -10.94
C MET A 250 -53.60 -21.10 -9.51
N GLN A 251 -54.12 -22.08 -8.68
CA GLN A 251 -53.62 -22.25 -7.29
C GLN A 251 -52.16 -22.75 -7.28
N ILE A 252 -51.77 -23.62 -8.24
CA ILE A 252 -50.38 -24.08 -8.40
C ILE A 252 -49.49 -22.93 -8.79
N GLU A 253 -49.85 -22.13 -9.80
CA GLU A 253 -49.10 -20.96 -10.23
C GLU A 253 -48.87 -19.97 -9.08
N GLN A 254 -49.90 -19.66 -8.30
CA GLN A 254 -49.81 -18.81 -7.12
C GLN A 254 -48.88 -19.38 -6.03
N SER A 255 -48.88 -20.70 -5.83
CA SER A 255 -47.97 -21.36 -4.91
C SER A 255 -46.52 -21.38 -5.40
N GLU A 256 -46.31 -21.49 -6.70
CA GLU A 256 -44.98 -21.38 -7.33
C GLU A 256 -44.44 -19.96 -7.20
N GLU A 257 -45.23 -18.91 -7.44
CA GLU A 257 -44.87 -17.52 -7.23
C GLU A 257 -44.50 -17.27 -5.75
N THR A 258 -45.30 -17.77 -4.80
CA THR A 258 -45.00 -17.67 -3.37
C THR A 258 -43.66 -18.35 -3.02
N LEU A 259 -43.36 -19.50 -3.64
CA LEU A 259 -42.10 -20.21 -3.43
C LEU A 259 -40.90 -19.37 -3.92
N LEU A 260 -40.99 -18.78 -5.12
CA LEU A 260 -39.98 -17.90 -5.67
C LEU A 260 -39.71 -16.66 -4.80
N ASP A 261 -40.79 -16.05 -4.30
CA ASP A 261 -40.66 -14.90 -3.39
C ASP A 261 -40.01 -15.29 -2.06
N LEU A 262 -40.30 -16.45 -1.52
CA LEU A 262 -39.64 -16.96 -0.32
C LEU A 262 -38.16 -17.29 -0.56
N GLU A 263 -37.79 -17.83 -1.71
CA GLU A 263 -36.40 -18.11 -2.09
C GLU A 263 -35.63 -16.80 -2.20
N LYS A 264 -36.22 -15.79 -2.85
CA LYS A 264 -35.65 -14.45 -2.95
C LYS A 264 -35.44 -13.83 -1.57
N GLN A 265 -36.48 -13.83 -0.70
CA GLN A 265 -36.37 -13.28 0.64
C GLN A 265 -35.29 -13.99 1.47
N ALA A 266 -35.20 -15.31 1.39
CA ALA A 266 -34.20 -16.11 2.09
C ALA A 266 -32.76 -15.73 1.62
N PHE A 267 -32.59 -15.52 0.33
CA PHE A 267 -31.31 -15.10 -0.25
C PHE A 267 -30.94 -13.68 0.18
N GLU A 268 -31.88 -12.72 0.07
CA GLU A 268 -31.65 -11.31 0.45
C GLU A 268 -31.33 -11.18 1.94
N GLU A 269 -32.02 -11.89 2.80
CA GLU A 269 -31.78 -11.90 4.25
C GLU A 269 -30.37 -12.44 4.56
N LYS A 270 -30.01 -13.59 3.95
CA LYS A 270 -28.67 -14.17 4.12
C LYS A 270 -27.56 -13.21 3.66
N GLN A 271 -27.76 -12.53 2.54
CA GLN A 271 -26.83 -11.52 2.04
C GLN A 271 -26.71 -10.34 3.00
N THR A 272 -27.84 -9.82 3.46
CA THR A 272 -27.89 -8.69 4.40
C THR A 272 -27.16 -9.02 5.70
N GLN A 273 -27.37 -10.20 6.27
CA GLN A 273 -26.66 -10.64 7.46
C GLN A 273 -25.17 -10.80 7.24
N ALA A 274 -24.76 -11.36 6.10
CA ALA A 274 -23.34 -11.49 5.76
C ALA A 274 -22.66 -10.12 5.60
N VAL A 275 -23.34 -9.15 4.97
CA VAL A 275 -22.84 -7.78 4.82
C VAL A 275 -22.75 -7.08 6.18
N ASN A 276 -23.77 -7.21 7.02
CA ASN A 276 -23.79 -6.61 8.35
C ASN A 276 -22.66 -7.16 9.24
N LEU A 277 -22.45 -8.47 9.23
CA LEU A 277 -21.35 -9.09 9.98
C LEU A 277 -19.99 -8.62 9.47
N ARG A 278 -19.82 -8.53 8.15
CA ARG A 278 -18.58 -8.01 7.55
C ARG A 278 -18.33 -6.57 7.97
N ASN A 279 -19.32 -5.70 7.86
CA ASN A 279 -19.20 -4.29 8.25
C ASN A 279 -18.84 -4.14 9.73
N ALA A 280 -19.50 -4.92 10.61
CA ALA A 280 -19.19 -4.91 12.04
C ALA A 280 -17.76 -5.43 12.32
N THR A 281 -17.32 -6.43 11.58
CA THR A 281 -15.95 -6.97 11.67
C THR A 281 -14.90 -5.95 11.21
N ASP A 282 -15.12 -5.31 10.07
CA ASP A 282 -14.24 -4.29 9.51
C ASP A 282 -14.14 -3.07 10.45
N GLN A 283 -15.28 -2.67 11.03
CA GLN A 283 -15.33 -1.59 12.03
C GLN A 283 -14.54 -1.94 13.28
N LEU A 284 -14.72 -3.16 13.83
CA LEU A 284 -13.97 -3.62 14.99
C LEU A 284 -12.45 -3.67 14.70
N GLN A 285 -12.06 -4.19 13.55
CA GLN A 285 -10.65 -4.28 13.15
C GLN A 285 -10.04 -2.88 12.95
N SER A 286 -10.79 -1.94 12.40
CA SER A 286 -10.36 -0.54 12.26
C SER A 286 -10.12 0.11 13.62
N GLN A 287 -11.02 -0.09 14.59
CA GLN A 287 -10.88 0.43 15.95
C GLN A 287 -9.69 -0.21 16.69
N LEU A 288 -9.47 -1.52 16.53
CA LEU A 288 -8.30 -2.20 17.07
C LEU A 288 -6.99 -1.62 16.50
N THR A 289 -6.93 -1.43 15.20
CA THR A 289 -5.76 -0.83 14.54
C THR A 289 -5.53 0.61 14.99
N ALA A 290 -6.58 1.40 15.11
CA ALA A 290 -6.51 2.78 15.60
C ALA A 290 -5.99 2.83 17.06
N TRP A 291 -6.48 1.94 17.91
CA TRP A 291 -6.02 1.80 19.29
C TRP A 291 -4.54 1.42 19.37
N GLU A 292 -4.11 0.42 18.59
CA GLU A 292 -2.69 0.03 18.51
C GLU A 292 -1.81 1.20 18.11
N GLN A 293 -2.17 1.89 17.04
CA GLN A 293 -1.40 3.02 16.54
C GLN A 293 -1.32 4.18 17.52
N ARG A 294 -2.34 4.36 18.37
CA ARG A 294 -2.42 5.47 19.31
C ARG A 294 -1.69 5.19 20.61
N TYR A 295 -1.86 3.99 21.17
CA TYR A 295 -1.41 3.68 22.54
C TYR A 295 -0.25 2.71 22.63
N LEU A 296 0.01 1.93 21.59
CA LEU A 296 1.08 0.93 21.58
C LEU A 296 2.33 1.48 20.89
N LEU A 297 3.43 1.50 21.64
CA LEU A 297 4.73 1.92 21.12
C LEU A 297 5.43 0.66 20.57
N ARG A 298 5.57 0.58 19.23
CA ARG A 298 6.22 -0.54 18.54
C ARG A 298 7.50 -0.10 17.85
N SER A 299 8.45 -1.03 17.77
CA SER A 299 9.66 -0.80 17.00
C SER A 299 9.39 -0.96 15.51
N PRO A 300 9.65 0.06 14.67
CA PRO A 300 9.48 -0.07 13.22
C PRO A 300 10.60 -0.90 12.55
N VAL A 301 11.74 -1.05 13.21
CA VAL A 301 12.94 -1.77 12.70
C VAL A 301 13.52 -2.65 13.78
N GLY A 302 14.31 -3.66 13.37
CA GLY A 302 15.13 -4.44 14.31
C GLY A 302 16.36 -3.63 14.74
N GLY A 303 16.78 -3.79 16.00
CA GLY A 303 17.96 -3.12 16.49
C GLY A 303 17.97 -2.92 18.02
N LYS A 304 18.87 -2.08 18.50
CA LYS A 304 19.06 -1.79 19.90
C LYS A 304 18.24 -0.59 20.35
N VAL A 305 17.39 -0.79 21.36
CA VAL A 305 16.53 0.26 21.91
C VAL A 305 17.32 1.19 22.83
N THR A 306 17.17 2.48 22.63
CA THR A 306 17.72 3.52 23.54
C THR A 306 16.58 4.40 24.03
N PHE A 307 16.50 4.61 25.32
CA PHE A 307 15.52 5.49 25.95
C PHE A 307 16.00 6.94 25.84
N LEU A 308 15.13 7.85 25.36
CA LEU A 308 15.48 9.27 25.24
C LEU A 308 14.87 10.12 26.36
N ASN A 309 13.56 10.11 26.46
CA ASN A 309 12.82 11.00 27.36
C ASN A 309 12.05 10.23 28.45
N VAL A 310 12.11 8.90 28.46
CA VAL A 310 11.37 8.04 29.39
C VAL A 310 12.34 7.05 30.03
N TRP A 311 12.34 6.97 31.35
CA TRP A 311 13.26 6.14 32.15
C TRP A 311 12.53 5.13 33.01
N SER A 312 11.22 5.34 33.26
CA SER A 312 10.44 4.49 34.17
C SER A 312 8.95 4.46 33.81
N VAL A 313 8.27 3.42 34.27
CA VAL A 313 6.81 3.30 34.26
C VAL A 313 6.18 4.44 35.05
N ASN A 314 4.95 4.85 34.71
CA ASN A 314 4.19 5.97 35.25
C ASN A 314 4.71 7.38 34.90
N GLN A 315 5.74 7.48 34.06
CA GLN A 315 6.19 8.79 33.56
C GLN A 315 5.24 9.32 32.50
N TYR A 316 4.90 10.62 32.58
CA TYR A 316 4.02 11.29 31.62
C TYR A 316 4.77 11.57 30.31
N VAL A 317 4.10 11.31 29.18
CA VAL A 317 4.61 11.52 27.83
C VAL A 317 3.62 12.40 27.07
N GLU A 318 4.12 13.43 26.41
CA GLU A 318 3.32 14.30 25.55
C GLU A 318 3.16 13.69 24.15
N SER A 319 2.03 14.02 23.50
CA SER A 319 1.84 13.64 22.09
C SER A 319 2.90 14.32 21.21
N GLY A 320 3.53 13.56 20.32
CA GLY A 320 4.64 14.03 19.48
C GLY A 320 6.03 13.88 20.12
N ALA A 321 6.11 13.52 21.40
CA ALA A 321 7.41 13.29 22.05
C ALA A 321 8.06 11.98 21.59
N THR A 322 9.35 12.03 21.32
CA THR A 322 10.14 10.81 21.04
C THR A 322 10.42 10.07 22.35
N VAL A 323 9.94 8.85 22.45
CA VAL A 323 10.07 8.00 23.63
C VAL A 323 11.30 7.10 23.52
N PHE A 324 11.43 6.38 22.42
CA PHE A 324 12.52 5.48 22.15
C PHE A 324 13.20 5.78 20.83
N VAL A 325 14.46 5.37 20.72
CA VAL A 325 15.19 5.30 19.46
C VAL A 325 15.67 3.86 19.28
N VAL A 326 15.40 3.28 18.15
CA VAL A 326 15.90 1.96 17.78
C VAL A 326 16.98 2.13 16.73
N ALA A 327 18.20 1.80 17.09
CA ALA A 327 19.35 1.82 16.20
C ALA A 327 19.56 0.42 15.64
N PRO A 328 19.54 0.24 14.30
CA PRO A 328 19.87 -1.04 13.69
C PRO A 328 21.28 -1.53 14.13
N GLU A 329 21.42 -2.82 14.30
CA GLU A 329 22.65 -3.44 14.83
C GLU A 329 23.71 -3.68 13.75
N GLU A 330 23.29 -3.78 12.49
CA GLU A 330 24.23 -3.93 11.40
C GLU A 330 25.01 -2.61 11.19
N GLU A 331 26.34 -2.72 11.17
CA GLU A 331 27.21 -1.66 10.68
C GLU A 331 26.89 -1.42 9.19
N SER A 332 25.74 -0.77 8.94
CA SER A 332 25.39 -0.40 7.59
C SER A 332 26.46 0.54 7.03
N LEU A 333 26.92 0.22 5.84
CA LEU A 333 27.94 1.01 5.16
C LEU A 333 27.54 2.50 5.14
N PRO A 334 28.45 3.40 5.49
CA PRO A 334 28.14 4.82 5.46
C PRO A 334 27.80 5.25 4.03
N VAL A 335 26.75 6.03 3.90
CA VAL A 335 26.29 6.61 2.63
C VAL A 335 26.31 8.13 2.75
N GLY A 336 26.89 8.80 1.76
CA GLY A 336 26.83 10.23 1.66
C GLY A 336 25.63 10.66 0.79
N THR A 337 24.81 11.56 1.28
CA THR A 337 23.76 12.22 0.49
C THR A 337 24.16 13.68 0.29
N ALA A 338 24.41 14.08 -0.97
CA ALA A 338 24.77 15.45 -1.30
C ALA A 338 23.62 16.20 -1.97
N LEU A 339 23.47 17.48 -1.61
CA LEU A 339 22.52 18.42 -2.21
C LEU A 339 23.27 19.25 -3.27
N LEU A 340 23.01 18.95 -4.52
CA LEU A 340 23.67 19.58 -5.66
C LEU A 340 22.85 20.76 -6.16
N PRO A 341 23.42 21.97 -6.32
CA PRO A 341 22.71 23.10 -6.89
C PRO A 341 22.35 22.85 -8.35
N LEU A 342 21.28 23.49 -8.83
CA LEU A 342 20.79 23.34 -10.21
C LEU A 342 21.90 23.65 -11.24
N GLN A 343 22.74 24.65 -10.93
CA GLN A 343 23.82 25.06 -11.77
C GLN A 343 24.94 24.01 -11.80
N GLY A 344 25.16 23.39 -12.94
CA GLY A 344 26.21 22.37 -13.14
C GLY A 344 25.73 20.93 -12.90
N SER A 345 24.53 20.69 -12.41
CA SER A 345 24.00 19.34 -12.12
C SER A 345 24.03 18.39 -13.31
N GLY A 346 23.81 18.88 -14.53
CA GLY A 346 23.86 18.08 -15.77
C GLY A 346 25.21 17.47 -16.10
N LYS A 347 26.31 17.94 -15.45
CA LYS A 347 27.66 17.40 -15.62
C LYS A 347 27.96 16.22 -14.68
N VAL A 348 27.14 16.00 -13.65
CA VAL A 348 27.30 14.92 -12.64
C VAL A 348 26.73 13.63 -13.18
N LYS A 349 27.55 12.56 -13.16
CA LYS A 349 27.16 11.22 -13.61
C LYS A 349 27.58 10.17 -12.59
N ALA A 350 26.85 9.06 -12.55
CA ALA A 350 27.22 7.91 -11.73
C ALA A 350 28.65 7.43 -12.06
N GLY A 351 29.40 7.04 -11.04
CA GLY A 351 30.78 6.58 -11.12
C GLY A 351 31.85 7.67 -10.98
N GLN A 352 31.47 8.96 -10.96
CA GLN A 352 32.41 10.06 -10.76
C GLN A 352 32.99 10.05 -9.34
N ARG A 353 34.25 10.50 -9.20
CA ARG A 353 34.91 10.60 -7.90
C ARG A 353 34.42 11.83 -7.14
N VAL A 354 34.26 11.64 -5.82
CA VAL A 354 33.84 12.68 -4.89
C VAL A 354 34.80 12.68 -3.71
N ASN A 355 35.25 13.87 -3.31
CA ASN A 355 36.01 14.05 -2.07
C ASN A 355 35.10 14.73 -1.04
N LEU A 356 34.88 14.08 0.11
CA LEU A 356 34.05 14.56 1.19
C LEU A 356 34.94 15.17 2.30
N ARG A 357 34.59 16.36 2.72
CA ARG A 357 35.20 17.06 3.85
C ARG A 357 34.16 17.21 4.93
N LEU A 358 34.38 16.63 6.08
CA LEU A 358 33.43 16.60 7.18
C LEU A 358 33.71 17.76 8.14
N ASN A 359 32.68 18.50 8.52
CA ASN A 359 32.83 19.70 9.37
C ASN A 359 33.40 19.37 10.76
N ASN A 360 33.11 18.17 11.28
CA ASN A 360 33.60 17.71 12.58
C ASN A 360 35.07 17.28 12.58
N TYR A 361 35.67 17.11 11.38
CA TYR A 361 37.06 16.63 11.19
C TYR A 361 37.77 17.53 10.19
N PRO A 362 38.49 18.54 10.65
CA PRO A 362 39.19 19.48 9.78
C PRO A 362 40.11 18.78 8.76
N ASP A 363 40.00 19.17 7.50
CA ASP A 363 40.69 18.55 6.38
C ASP A 363 42.21 18.66 6.44
N GLN A 364 42.74 19.68 7.11
CA GLN A 364 44.18 19.87 7.35
C GLN A 364 44.78 18.79 8.26
N GLU A 365 43.98 18.28 9.22
CA GLU A 365 44.44 17.31 10.20
C GLU A 365 44.02 15.87 9.87
N PHE A 366 42.79 15.69 9.38
CA PHE A 366 42.20 14.38 9.12
C PHE A 366 42.18 14.02 7.63
N GLY A 367 42.28 15.00 6.74
CA GLY A 367 42.17 14.79 5.28
C GLY A 367 40.71 14.75 4.83
N TYR A 368 40.48 14.11 3.69
CA TYR A 368 39.13 13.93 3.10
C TYR A 368 38.82 12.45 2.87
N VAL A 369 37.54 12.13 2.87
CA VAL A 369 37.03 10.79 2.56
C VAL A 369 36.77 10.67 1.07
N LYS A 370 37.17 9.55 0.45
CA LYS A 370 36.95 9.28 -0.96
C LYS A 370 35.64 8.56 -1.18
N GLY A 371 34.80 9.09 -2.07
CA GLY A 371 33.54 8.49 -2.48
C GLY A 371 33.38 8.39 -3.98
N LYS A 372 32.30 7.73 -4.40
CA LYS A 372 31.88 7.66 -5.79
C LYS A 372 30.39 7.97 -5.88
N VAL A 373 29.99 8.73 -6.88
CA VAL A 373 28.57 8.96 -7.17
C VAL A 373 27.90 7.62 -7.49
N LYS A 374 26.91 7.22 -6.72
CA LYS A 374 26.08 6.02 -6.92
C LYS A 374 24.92 6.33 -7.85
N SER A 375 24.17 7.37 -7.53
CA SER A 375 22.98 7.81 -8.29
C SER A 375 22.78 9.32 -8.16
N VAL A 376 22.07 9.89 -9.13
CA VAL A 376 21.62 11.29 -9.12
C VAL A 376 20.11 11.25 -9.28
N SER A 377 19.37 11.93 -8.41
CA SER A 377 17.90 12.00 -8.50
C SER A 377 17.49 12.64 -9.84
N PRO A 378 16.51 12.08 -10.56
CA PRO A 378 16.01 12.66 -11.80
C PRO A 378 15.19 13.93 -11.58
N LEU A 379 14.68 14.16 -10.36
CA LEU A 379 13.84 15.30 -10.00
C LEU A 379 14.52 16.15 -8.92
N PRO A 380 14.42 17.48 -9.00
CA PRO A 380 14.90 18.36 -7.95
C PRO A 380 13.97 18.31 -6.73
N THR A 381 14.52 18.64 -5.56
CA THR A 381 13.74 18.88 -4.33
C THR A 381 12.90 20.15 -4.46
N ALA A 382 12.00 20.40 -3.47
CA ALA A 382 11.19 21.63 -3.40
C ALA A 382 12.06 22.92 -3.38
N GLU A 383 13.31 22.82 -2.93
CA GLU A 383 14.30 23.91 -2.89
C GLU A 383 15.11 24.05 -4.19
N GLY A 384 14.81 23.27 -5.22
CA GLY A 384 15.50 23.31 -6.52
C GLY A 384 16.88 22.67 -6.51
N MET A 385 17.19 21.77 -5.58
CA MET A 385 18.45 21.04 -5.51
C MET A 385 18.29 19.58 -5.95
N TYR A 386 19.30 18.99 -6.58
CA TYR A 386 19.31 17.56 -6.89
C TYR A 386 19.96 16.75 -5.79
N VAL A 387 19.35 15.63 -5.44
CA VAL A 387 19.93 14.70 -4.47
C VAL A 387 20.89 13.75 -5.18
N VAL A 388 22.10 13.63 -4.66
CA VAL A 388 23.15 12.75 -5.17
C VAL A 388 23.57 11.77 -4.08
N ASP A 389 23.37 10.48 -4.34
CA ASP A 389 23.84 9.42 -3.44
C ASP A 389 25.30 9.10 -3.74
N ILE A 390 26.11 9.10 -2.70
CA ILE A 390 27.55 8.87 -2.76
C ILE A 390 27.86 7.58 -2.02
N ALA A 391 28.37 6.60 -2.72
CA ALA A 391 28.89 5.36 -2.11
C ALA A 391 30.29 5.62 -1.54
N LEU A 392 30.53 5.10 -0.35
CA LEU A 392 31.82 5.17 0.36
C LEU A 392 32.41 3.76 0.46
N PRO A 393 33.09 3.26 -0.58
CA PRO A 393 33.53 1.86 -0.64
C PRO A 393 34.55 1.51 0.45
N ASP A 394 35.37 2.49 0.85
CA ASP A 394 36.38 2.32 1.89
C ASP A 394 35.88 2.81 3.29
N GLY A 395 34.55 2.91 3.44
CA GLY A 395 33.93 3.45 4.65
C GLY A 395 34.33 4.92 4.88
N LEU A 396 34.57 5.30 6.12
CA LEU A 396 35.03 6.64 6.51
C LEU A 396 36.57 6.73 6.62
N THR A 397 37.30 5.94 5.84
CA THR A 397 38.77 6.01 5.79
C THR A 397 39.22 7.20 4.95
N THR A 398 39.98 8.09 5.58
CA THR A 398 40.49 9.29 4.93
C THR A 398 41.69 8.99 4.02
N ASN A 399 42.05 9.95 3.18
CA ASN A 399 43.26 9.87 2.34
C ASN A 399 44.58 9.79 3.16
N TYR A 400 44.56 10.10 4.45
CA TYR A 400 45.68 9.94 5.39
C TYR A 400 45.69 8.57 6.10
N GLY A 401 44.75 7.67 5.75
CA GLY A 401 44.65 6.34 6.35
C GLY A 401 44.01 6.32 7.75
N LYS A 402 43.40 7.43 8.18
CA LYS A 402 42.69 7.50 9.44
C LYS A 402 41.22 7.06 9.24
N THR A 403 40.75 6.11 10.01
CA THR A 403 39.33 5.73 10.01
C THR A 403 38.57 6.61 11.00
N LEU A 404 37.59 7.37 10.50
CA LEU A 404 36.76 8.24 11.34
C LEU A 404 35.62 7.45 11.96
N PRO A 405 35.33 7.61 13.27
CA PRO A 405 34.18 7.00 13.89
C PRO A 405 32.89 7.62 13.31
N LEU A 406 31.97 6.77 12.89
CA LEU A 406 30.66 7.19 12.39
C LEU A 406 29.81 7.73 13.54
N THR A 407 29.55 9.02 13.56
CA THR A 407 28.52 9.62 14.38
C THR A 407 27.21 9.71 13.59
N ARG A 408 26.06 9.76 14.27
CA ARG A 408 24.69 9.63 13.69
C ARG A 408 24.47 10.33 12.34
N GLU A 409 24.86 11.58 12.25
CA GLU A 409 24.86 12.38 11.03
C GLU A 409 26.07 13.29 11.04
N MET A 410 26.84 13.25 9.99
CA MET A 410 27.98 14.14 9.82
C MET A 410 27.76 15.04 8.61
N LYS A 411 27.66 16.33 8.85
CA LYS A 411 27.55 17.34 7.80
C LYS A 411 28.92 17.75 7.31
N GLY A 412 29.00 18.08 6.03
CA GLY A 412 30.23 18.53 5.42
C GLY A 412 30.01 19.12 4.03
N SER A 413 31.09 19.34 3.34
CA SER A 413 31.11 19.74 1.93
C SER A 413 31.71 18.62 1.10
N CYS A 414 31.21 18.41 -0.10
CA CYS A 414 31.81 17.50 -1.05
C CYS A 414 32.20 18.22 -2.34
N LEU A 415 33.30 17.77 -2.93
CA LEU A 415 33.82 18.23 -4.20
C LEU A 415 33.65 17.11 -5.24
N LEU A 416 32.73 17.35 -6.19
CA LEU A 416 32.47 16.41 -7.27
C LEU A 416 33.35 16.76 -8.47
N TYR A 417 34.17 15.81 -8.92
CA TYR A 417 35.04 15.95 -10.06
C TYR A 417 34.31 15.54 -11.33
N THR A 418 34.00 16.53 -12.17
CA THR A 418 33.31 16.28 -13.44
C THR A 418 34.29 16.21 -14.59
N SER A 419 33.96 15.44 -15.64
CA SER A 419 34.76 15.45 -16.89
C SER A 419 34.55 16.81 -17.58
N PRO A 420 35.62 17.44 -18.13
CA PRO A 420 35.51 18.69 -18.84
C PRO A 420 34.54 18.56 -20.03
N SER A 421 33.66 19.56 -20.19
CA SER A 421 32.68 19.58 -21.27
C SER A 421 33.37 19.69 -22.66
N PRO A 422 32.87 19.03 -23.70
CA PRO A 422 33.38 19.20 -25.06
C PRO A 422 33.28 20.64 -25.60
N ARG A 423 32.43 21.48 -25.00
CA ARG A 423 32.22 22.89 -25.41
C ARG A 423 33.31 23.84 -24.90
N ASP A 424 34.05 23.48 -23.86
CA ASP A 424 35.15 24.31 -23.36
C ASP A 424 36.38 24.26 -24.27
N ARG A 425 36.30 23.56 -25.42
CA ARG A 425 37.35 23.48 -26.45
C ARG A 425 37.32 24.63 -27.44
N SER A 426 36.32 25.52 -27.41
CA SER A 426 36.14 26.57 -28.43
C SER A 426 36.44 27.99 -27.95
N VAL A 427 37.00 28.15 -26.74
CA VAL A 427 37.35 29.47 -26.17
C VAL A 427 38.75 29.41 -25.58
N SER A 428 39.72 29.05 -26.42
CA SER A 428 41.14 29.31 -26.13
C SER A 428 41.92 29.57 -27.44
#